data_529b3158c0a5bce2c8c7c7c738744e05
#
_entry.id   529b3158c0a5bce2c8c7c7c738744e05
#
_cell.length_a   1.000
_cell.length_b   1.000
_cell.length_c   1.000
_cell.angle_alpha   90.00
_cell.angle_beta   90.00
_cell.angle_gamma   90.00
#
_symmetry.space_group_name_H-M   'P 1'
#
loop_
_entity.id
_entity.type
_entity.pdbx_description
1 polymer ?
#
loop_
_entity_poly.entity_id
_entity_poly.type
_entity_poly.pdbx_seq_one_letter_code
_entity_poly.pdbx_strand_id
1 'polypeptide(L)'
;MALRIIQIVLITYAVVVGTIIIRDFIKNREKDMSVKMQVAHYILGFVVNFFDALGIGSFAPTCAAYAGFKMIDDDRKVPGTMNAGVAIPVIFEALLFITAVEVKLTTLVPMVLCGIIGSLVGTRFQTKVSERMIQFILGLALFLGAILMLGSKLGILPGGGMAVGLVGTKLVIACICNFILGFTLCFGIGNYAPCMCIVYFLGMSPLVAFPIMMCSGAMVSPTTGILNIKAGNVNRNAIMGMAAGGVIGVAIAVYIVKSMPTSVLQWLVIAVV
;
A
#
# COMPACT_ATOMS: atom_id res chain seq x y z
N MET A 1 -12.45 -15.54 -16.57
CA MET A 1 -12.55 -14.34 -17.42
C MET A 1 -12.30 -13.07 -16.63
N ALA A 2 -13.03 -12.80 -15.56
CA ALA A 2 -12.90 -11.55 -14.77
C ALA A 2 -11.49 -11.31 -14.16
N LEU A 3 -10.79 -12.34 -13.66
CA LEU A 3 -9.42 -12.21 -13.17
C LEU A 3 -8.45 -11.72 -14.28
N ARG A 4 -8.57 -12.27 -15.49
CA ARG A 4 -7.76 -11.82 -16.63
C ARG A 4 -8.02 -10.35 -16.99
N ILE A 5 -9.27 -9.89 -16.86
CA ILE A 5 -9.62 -8.47 -17.09
C ILE A 5 -8.89 -7.58 -16.08
N ILE A 6 -8.90 -7.94 -14.78
CA ILE A 6 -8.21 -7.16 -13.75
C ILE A 6 -6.70 -7.16 -14.00
N GLN A 7 -6.11 -8.29 -14.39
CA GLN A 7 -4.69 -8.36 -14.76
C GLN A 7 -4.36 -7.43 -15.94
N ILE A 8 -5.18 -7.46 -17.01
CA ILE A 8 -5.00 -6.58 -18.16
C ILE A 8 -5.10 -5.10 -17.74
N VAL A 9 -6.06 -4.75 -16.91
CA VAL A 9 -6.22 -3.39 -16.37
C VAL A 9 -4.97 -2.98 -15.58
N LEU A 10 -4.49 -3.81 -14.66
CA LEU A 10 -3.29 -3.53 -13.88
C LEU A 10 -2.03 -3.39 -14.75
N ILE A 11 -1.84 -4.28 -15.73
CA ILE A 11 -0.70 -4.21 -16.67
C ILE A 11 -0.77 -2.94 -17.50
N THR A 12 -1.94 -2.63 -18.08
CA THR A 12 -2.14 -1.41 -18.85
C THR A 12 -1.87 -0.18 -17.99
N TYR A 13 -2.35 -0.19 -16.75
CA TYR A 13 -2.12 0.90 -15.81
C TYR A 13 -0.63 1.04 -15.45
N ALA A 14 0.09 -0.06 -15.23
CA ALA A 14 1.54 -0.05 -15.01
C ALA A 14 2.30 0.58 -16.19
N VAL A 15 1.93 0.24 -17.41
CA VAL A 15 2.55 0.83 -18.62
C VAL A 15 2.28 2.34 -18.71
N VAL A 16 1.05 2.76 -18.44
CA VAL A 16 0.69 4.19 -18.45
C VAL A 16 1.46 4.95 -17.36
N VAL A 17 1.43 4.46 -16.13
CA VAL A 17 2.12 5.06 -14.98
C VAL A 17 3.62 5.11 -15.21
N GLY A 18 4.23 4.00 -15.63
CA GLY A 18 5.65 3.92 -15.92
C GLY A 18 6.06 4.90 -17.04
N THR A 19 5.24 5.01 -18.08
CA THR A 19 5.47 5.97 -19.16
C THR A 19 5.43 7.42 -18.67
N ILE A 20 4.48 7.76 -17.78
CA ILE A 20 4.37 9.10 -17.19
C ILE A 20 5.60 9.40 -16.34
N ILE A 21 5.99 8.48 -15.45
CA ILE A 21 7.15 8.63 -14.56
C ILE A 21 8.44 8.82 -15.38
N ILE A 22 8.67 7.96 -16.37
CA ILE A 22 9.88 8.01 -17.22
C ILE A 22 9.92 9.30 -18.04
N ARG A 23 8.81 9.69 -18.67
CA ARG A 23 8.74 10.94 -19.45
C ARG A 23 8.98 12.17 -18.59
N ASP A 24 8.37 12.23 -17.42
CA ASP A 24 8.58 13.33 -16.47
C ASP A 24 10.04 13.37 -15.99
N PHE A 25 10.63 12.22 -15.67
CA PHE A 25 12.02 12.12 -15.28
C PHE A 25 12.97 12.63 -16.38
N ILE A 26 12.78 12.19 -17.63
CA ILE A 26 13.64 12.62 -18.75
C ILE A 26 13.51 14.12 -18.98
N LYS A 27 12.29 14.68 -18.90
CA LYS A 27 12.02 16.09 -19.18
C LYS A 27 12.50 17.01 -18.07
N ASN A 28 12.36 16.58 -16.81
CA ASN A 28 12.52 17.43 -15.64
C ASN A 28 13.56 16.87 -14.65
N ARG A 29 14.55 16.11 -15.15
CA ARG A 29 15.60 15.50 -14.32
C ARG A 29 16.32 16.56 -13.48
N GLU A 30 16.36 16.34 -12.18
CA GLU A 30 17.18 17.10 -11.25
C GLU A 30 18.65 16.68 -11.42
N LYS A 31 19.53 17.65 -11.72
CA LYS A 31 20.90 17.36 -12.21
C LYS A 31 21.90 16.90 -11.15
N ASP A 32 21.65 17.14 -9.87
CA ASP A 32 22.70 17.14 -8.85
C ASP A 32 22.59 16.06 -7.75
N MET A 33 21.90 14.95 -8.01
CA MET A 33 21.90 13.86 -7.03
C MET A 33 23.21 13.06 -7.14
N SER A 34 23.96 12.96 -6.02
CA SER A 34 25.18 12.15 -5.96
C SER A 34 24.87 10.68 -6.22
N VAL A 35 25.82 9.96 -6.81
CA VAL A 35 25.71 8.50 -7.04
C VAL A 35 25.40 7.75 -5.75
N LYS A 36 26.03 8.17 -4.63
CA LYS A 36 25.78 7.59 -3.30
C LYS A 36 24.31 7.72 -2.89
N MET A 37 23.70 8.87 -3.12
CA MET A 37 22.30 9.10 -2.79
C MET A 37 21.36 8.32 -3.72
N GLN A 38 21.70 8.20 -5.01
CA GLN A 38 20.95 7.34 -5.93
C GLN A 38 20.94 5.89 -5.46
N VAL A 39 22.11 5.34 -5.12
CA VAL A 39 22.23 3.98 -4.59
C VAL A 39 21.42 3.82 -3.29
N ALA A 40 21.46 4.82 -2.41
CA ALA A 40 20.66 4.81 -1.18
C ALA A 40 19.14 4.71 -1.47
N HIS A 41 18.62 5.40 -2.49
CA HIS A 41 17.21 5.28 -2.89
C HIS A 41 16.87 3.91 -3.50
N TYR A 42 17.82 3.28 -4.25
CA TYR A 42 17.62 1.89 -4.72
C TYR A 42 17.55 0.90 -3.57
N ILE A 43 18.47 1.01 -2.59
CA ILE A 43 18.47 0.15 -1.40
C ILE A 43 17.20 0.39 -0.58
N LEU A 44 16.84 1.64 -0.35
CA LEU A 44 15.60 1.98 0.37
C LEU A 44 14.40 1.39 -0.36
N GLY A 45 14.27 1.60 -1.67
CA GLY A 45 13.19 1.03 -2.48
C GLY A 45 13.11 -0.49 -2.36
N PHE A 46 14.24 -1.18 -2.44
CA PHE A 46 14.30 -2.63 -2.24
C PHE A 46 13.77 -3.03 -0.86
N VAL A 47 14.32 -2.44 0.21
CA VAL A 47 13.99 -2.82 1.59
C VAL A 47 12.54 -2.54 1.92
N VAL A 48 12.05 -1.32 1.64
CA VAL A 48 10.69 -0.94 2.03
C VAL A 48 9.62 -1.70 1.25
N ASN A 49 9.83 -1.96 -0.05
CA ASN A 49 8.87 -2.73 -0.83
C ASN A 49 8.98 -4.24 -0.60
N PHE A 50 10.15 -4.75 -0.18
CA PHE A 50 10.26 -6.10 0.35
C PHE A 50 9.36 -6.30 1.57
N PHE A 51 9.42 -5.38 2.54
CA PHE A 51 8.57 -5.41 3.72
C PHE A 51 7.10 -5.08 3.41
N ASP A 52 6.84 -4.24 2.40
CA ASP A 52 5.50 -3.95 1.90
C ASP A 52 4.79 -5.23 1.47
N ALA A 53 5.46 -6.04 0.65
CA ALA A 53 4.92 -7.31 0.18
C ALA A 53 4.75 -8.36 1.29
N LEU A 54 5.44 -8.23 2.43
CA LEU A 54 5.19 -9.01 3.65
C LEU A 54 3.97 -8.50 4.45
N GLY A 55 3.38 -7.37 4.04
CA GLY A 55 2.21 -6.77 4.70
C GLY A 55 2.55 -5.73 5.76
N ILE A 56 3.83 -5.38 5.96
CA ILE A 56 4.28 -4.39 6.95
C ILE A 56 3.96 -2.96 6.49
N GLY A 57 3.92 -2.74 5.18
CA GLY A 57 3.73 -1.42 4.59
C GLY A 57 5.04 -0.67 4.35
N SER A 58 5.13 0.04 3.23
CA SER A 58 6.33 0.79 2.82
C SER A 58 6.37 2.22 3.37
N PHE A 59 5.23 2.80 3.71
CA PHE A 59 5.13 4.24 3.99
C PHE A 59 5.87 4.67 5.26
N ALA A 60 5.59 4.04 6.40
CA ALA A 60 6.22 4.42 7.67
C ALA A 60 7.74 4.25 7.65
N PRO A 61 8.31 3.10 7.16
CA PRO A 61 9.76 2.96 7.04
C PRO A 61 10.38 3.99 6.08
N THR A 62 9.69 4.33 4.98
CA THR A 62 10.18 5.34 4.03
C THR A 62 10.21 6.73 4.66
N CYS A 63 9.15 7.14 5.37
CA CYS A 63 9.12 8.40 6.11
C CYS A 63 10.25 8.48 7.13
N ALA A 64 10.46 7.41 7.91
CA ALA A 64 11.53 7.34 8.90
C ALA A 64 12.92 7.46 8.25
N ALA A 65 13.15 6.78 7.12
CA ALA A 65 14.40 6.87 6.39
C ALA A 65 14.64 8.29 5.82
N TYR A 66 13.63 8.89 5.20
CA TYR A 66 13.73 10.24 4.64
C TYR A 66 14.04 11.28 5.72
N ALA A 67 13.34 11.22 6.85
CA ALA A 67 13.58 12.12 7.99
C ALA A 67 14.95 11.87 8.66
N GLY A 68 15.28 10.60 8.92
CA GLY A 68 16.50 10.23 9.66
C GLY A 68 17.79 10.46 8.86
N PHE A 69 17.77 10.18 7.56
CA PHE A 69 18.96 10.32 6.68
C PHE A 69 18.94 11.59 5.82
N LYS A 70 17.92 12.45 5.97
CA LYS A 70 17.75 13.69 5.19
C LYS A 70 17.91 13.45 3.69
N MET A 71 17.21 12.42 3.19
CA MET A 71 17.35 11.96 1.79
C MET A 71 16.58 12.85 0.80
N ILE A 72 15.68 13.69 1.30
CA ILE A 72 14.90 14.68 0.53
C ILE A 72 15.00 16.03 1.23
N ASP A 73 15.30 17.08 0.48
CA ASP A 73 15.55 18.42 1.01
C ASP A 73 14.27 19.19 1.41
N ASP A 74 13.12 18.80 0.86
CA ASP A 74 11.82 19.46 1.12
C ASP A 74 10.79 18.42 1.57
N ASP A 75 10.42 18.45 2.84
CA ASP A 75 9.46 17.51 3.45
C ASP A 75 8.09 17.52 2.75
N ARG A 76 7.71 18.63 2.10
CA ARG A 76 6.47 18.71 1.30
C ARG A 76 6.46 17.78 0.10
N LYS A 77 7.64 17.41 -0.40
CA LYS A 77 7.80 16.46 -1.52
C LYS A 77 7.73 14.99 -1.07
N VAL A 78 7.85 14.71 0.23
CA VAL A 78 7.92 13.34 0.76
C VAL A 78 6.69 12.52 0.38
N PRO A 79 5.42 12.94 0.68
CA PRO A 79 4.25 12.14 0.35
C PRO A 79 4.09 11.86 -1.14
N GLY A 80 4.36 12.86 -1.99
CA GLY A 80 4.31 12.70 -3.44
C GLY A 80 5.37 11.75 -3.98
N THR A 81 6.60 11.88 -3.48
CA THR A 81 7.73 11.01 -3.85
C THR A 81 7.49 9.56 -3.43
N MET A 82 6.98 9.33 -2.22
CA MET A 82 6.65 8.00 -1.74
C MET A 82 5.59 7.34 -2.63
N ASN A 83 4.46 8.01 -2.84
CA ASN A 83 3.37 7.49 -3.67
C ASN A 83 3.82 7.19 -5.11
N ALA A 84 4.63 8.05 -5.71
CA ALA A 84 5.16 7.83 -7.05
C ALA A 84 6.25 6.74 -7.09
N GLY A 85 7.09 6.67 -6.06
CA GLY A 85 8.20 5.71 -5.96
C GLY A 85 7.74 4.27 -5.77
N VAL A 86 6.67 4.04 -5.01
CA VAL A 86 6.09 2.71 -4.84
C VAL A 86 5.08 2.33 -5.94
N ALA A 87 4.73 3.25 -6.83
CA ALA A 87 3.67 3.06 -7.81
C ALA A 87 3.82 1.78 -8.65
N ILE A 88 4.99 1.54 -9.22
CA ILE A 88 5.28 0.34 -10.04
C ILE A 88 5.42 -0.91 -9.15
N PRO A 89 6.20 -0.90 -8.04
CA PRO A 89 6.26 -2.02 -7.11
C PRO A 89 4.89 -2.51 -6.64
N VAL A 90 3.99 -1.62 -6.19
CA VAL A 90 2.67 -2.01 -5.66
C VAL A 90 1.74 -2.55 -6.75
N ILE A 91 1.80 -2.04 -8.00
CA ILE A 91 1.07 -2.67 -9.11
C ILE A 91 1.62 -4.08 -9.37
N PHE A 92 2.92 -4.26 -9.30
CA PHE A 92 3.56 -5.58 -9.45
C PHE A 92 3.16 -6.53 -8.33
N GLU A 93 3.10 -6.06 -7.07
CA GLU A 93 2.55 -6.83 -5.95
C GLU A 93 1.10 -7.27 -6.21
N ALA A 94 0.23 -6.33 -6.60
CA ALA A 94 -1.17 -6.65 -6.90
C ALA A 94 -1.29 -7.74 -7.96
N LEU A 95 -0.50 -7.69 -9.04
CA LEU A 95 -0.48 -8.70 -10.08
C LEU A 95 -0.06 -10.08 -9.56
N LEU A 96 0.91 -10.13 -8.65
CA LEU A 96 1.40 -11.37 -8.08
C LEU A 96 0.44 -11.98 -7.05
N PHE A 97 -0.13 -11.15 -6.16
CA PHE A 97 -1.01 -11.62 -5.09
C PHE A 97 -2.42 -11.96 -5.56
N ILE A 98 -2.97 -11.26 -6.57
CA ILE A 98 -4.29 -11.61 -7.13
C ILE A 98 -4.32 -12.98 -7.80
N THR A 99 -3.16 -13.50 -8.17
CA THR A 99 -3.01 -14.87 -8.71
C THR A 99 -2.65 -15.90 -7.66
N ALA A 100 -2.13 -15.46 -6.52
CA ALA A 100 -1.61 -16.33 -5.46
C ALA A 100 -2.66 -16.66 -4.40
N VAL A 101 -3.61 -15.75 -4.16
CA VAL A 101 -4.58 -15.84 -3.08
C VAL A 101 -5.98 -15.73 -3.64
N GLU A 102 -6.83 -16.72 -3.30
CA GLU A 102 -8.22 -16.72 -3.71
C GLU A 102 -9.02 -15.65 -2.97
N VAL A 103 -9.67 -14.78 -3.73
CA VAL A 103 -10.59 -13.75 -3.22
C VAL A 103 -11.79 -13.64 -4.15
N LYS A 104 -12.99 -13.53 -3.57
CA LYS A 104 -14.21 -13.30 -4.38
C LYS A 104 -14.17 -11.89 -4.98
N LEU A 105 -14.26 -11.83 -6.32
CA LEU A 105 -14.26 -10.56 -7.06
C LEU A 105 -15.41 -9.64 -6.66
N THR A 106 -16.54 -10.21 -6.25
CA THR A 106 -17.70 -9.48 -5.69
C THR A 106 -17.37 -8.75 -4.38
N THR A 107 -16.27 -9.09 -3.72
CA THR A 107 -15.75 -8.39 -2.53
C THR A 107 -14.60 -7.46 -2.92
N LEU A 108 -13.64 -7.97 -3.69
CA LEU A 108 -12.45 -7.24 -4.09
C LEU A 108 -12.79 -5.95 -4.85
N VAL A 109 -13.59 -6.07 -5.92
CA VAL A 109 -13.87 -4.95 -6.82
C VAL A 109 -14.58 -3.79 -6.11
N PRO A 110 -15.68 -3.99 -5.36
CA PRO A 110 -16.33 -2.90 -4.63
C PRO A 110 -15.39 -2.25 -3.59
N MET A 111 -14.61 -3.03 -2.85
CA MET A 111 -13.68 -2.48 -1.86
C MET A 111 -12.60 -1.62 -2.53
N VAL A 112 -11.99 -2.10 -3.62
CA VAL A 112 -10.98 -1.33 -4.38
C VAL A 112 -11.57 -0.04 -4.94
N LEU A 113 -12.76 -0.10 -5.53
CA LEU A 113 -13.45 1.11 -6.06
C LEU A 113 -13.73 2.12 -4.95
N CYS A 114 -14.19 1.69 -3.78
CA CYS A 114 -14.38 2.57 -2.63
C CYS A 114 -13.05 3.19 -2.17
N GLY A 115 -11.95 2.45 -2.15
CA GLY A 115 -10.62 2.97 -1.86
C GLY A 115 -10.17 4.05 -2.85
N ILE A 116 -10.40 3.84 -4.15
CA ILE A 116 -10.10 4.84 -5.19
C ILE A 116 -10.91 6.12 -4.96
N ILE A 117 -12.22 6.00 -4.73
CA ILE A 117 -13.09 7.15 -4.48
C ILE A 117 -12.62 7.88 -3.20
N GLY A 118 -12.28 7.13 -2.14
CA GLY A 118 -11.72 7.67 -0.91
C GLY A 118 -10.45 8.50 -1.16
N SER A 119 -9.54 8.00 -1.99
CA SER A 119 -8.29 8.70 -2.30
C SER A 119 -8.51 9.97 -3.13
N LEU A 120 -9.43 9.93 -4.10
CA LEU A 120 -9.78 11.12 -4.90
C LEU A 120 -10.41 12.22 -4.03
N VAL A 121 -11.17 11.84 -3.03
CA VAL A 121 -11.69 12.79 -2.02
C VAL A 121 -10.56 13.26 -1.12
N GLY A 122 -9.73 12.35 -0.60
CA GLY A 122 -8.62 12.64 0.30
C GLY A 122 -7.63 13.65 -0.28
N THR A 123 -7.26 13.51 -1.55
CA THR A 123 -6.35 14.45 -2.22
C THR A 123 -6.86 15.88 -2.25
N ARG A 124 -8.18 16.08 -2.30
CA ARG A 124 -8.79 17.44 -2.26
C ARG A 124 -8.71 18.07 -0.86
N PHE A 125 -8.60 17.25 0.18
CA PHE A 125 -8.53 17.70 1.57
C PHE A 125 -7.12 17.64 2.16
N GLN A 126 -6.13 17.16 1.42
CA GLN A 126 -4.76 16.94 1.89
C GLN A 126 -4.13 18.17 2.54
N THR A 127 -4.48 19.38 2.10
CA THR A 127 -3.97 20.64 2.67
C THR A 127 -4.78 21.14 3.86
N LYS A 128 -5.95 20.55 4.16
CA LYS A 128 -6.91 21.05 5.16
C LYS A 128 -6.97 20.19 6.43
N VAL A 129 -6.49 18.96 6.39
CA VAL A 129 -6.60 18.01 7.50
C VAL A 129 -5.24 17.81 8.14
N SER A 130 -5.21 17.80 9.49
CA SER A 130 -3.99 17.54 10.24
C SER A 130 -3.61 16.05 10.16
N GLU A 131 -2.46 15.76 9.57
CA GLU A 131 -1.90 14.40 9.51
C GLU A 131 -1.74 13.78 10.90
N ARG A 132 -1.32 14.56 11.89
CA ARG A 132 -1.12 14.08 13.28
C ARG A 132 -2.41 13.54 13.90
N MET A 133 -3.54 14.22 13.65
CA MET A 133 -4.84 13.77 14.19
C MET A 133 -5.26 12.45 13.55
N ILE A 134 -5.09 12.31 12.22
CA ILE A 134 -5.41 11.08 11.50
C ILE A 134 -4.51 9.94 11.98
N GLN A 135 -3.20 10.17 12.11
CA GLN A 135 -2.23 9.19 12.60
C GLN A 135 -2.55 8.73 14.02
N PHE A 136 -2.94 9.65 14.91
CA PHE A 136 -3.32 9.31 16.29
C PHE A 136 -4.58 8.43 16.34
N ILE A 137 -5.63 8.79 15.61
CA ILE A 137 -6.89 8.04 15.58
C ILE A 137 -6.65 6.64 15.00
N LEU A 138 -5.92 6.55 13.88
CA LEU A 138 -5.59 5.26 13.26
C LEU A 138 -4.67 4.42 14.13
N GLY A 139 -3.64 5.04 14.74
CA GLY A 139 -2.75 4.34 15.66
C GLY A 139 -3.49 3.73 16.86
N LEU A 140 -4.43 4.47 17.46
CA LEU A 140 -5.27 3.96 18.54
C LEU A 140 -6.16 2.81 18.05
N ALA A 141 -6.79 2.96 16.89
CA ALA A 141 -7.65 1.91 16.32
C ALA A 141 -6.85 0.63 16.00
N LEU A 142 -5.63 0.77 15.47
CA LEU A 142 -4.73 -0.35 15.19
C LEU A 142 -4.26 -1.03 16.49
N PHE A 143 -3.89 -0.27 17.51
CA PHE A 143 -3.49 -0.81 18.79
C PHE A 143 -4.60 -1.65 19.45
N LEU A 144 -5.84 -1.15 19.44
CA LEU A 144 -6.99 -1.91 19.89
C LEU A 144 -7.23 -3.15 19.01
N GLY A 145 -7.07 -3.01 17.70
CA GLY A 145 -7.15 -4.12 16.75
C GLY A 145 -6.13 -5.22 17.04
N ALA A 146 -4.87 -4.87 17.30
CA ALA A 146 -3.83 -5.81 17.66
C ALA A 146 -4.16 -6.60 18.94
N ILE A 147 -4.64 -5.91 19.98
CA ILE A 147 -5.06 -6.57 21.25
C ILE A 147 -6.19 -7.57 20.98
N LEU A 148 -7.20 -7.19 20.19
CA LEU A 148 -8.31 -8.07 19.87
C LEU A 148 -7.87 -9.27 19.01
N MET A 149 -6.98 -9.07 18.04
CA MET A 149 -6.42 -10.15 17.22
C MET A 149 -5.58 -11.10 18.07
N LEU A 150 -4.78 -10.59 18.98
CA LEU A 150 -4.00 -11.40 19.93
C LEU A 150 -4.91 -12.22 20.84
N GLY A 151 -5.94 -11.60 21.42
CA GLY A 151 -6.95 -12.28 22.23
C GLY A 151 -7.67 -13.40 21.47
N SER A 152 -7.99 -13.18 20.19
CA SER A 152 -8.56 -14.21 19.33
C SER A 152 -7.56 -15.34 19.03
N LYS A 153 -6.30 -15.01 18.76
CA LYS A 153 -5.24 -16.00 18.50
C LYS A 153 -4.96 -16.89 19.73
N LEU A 154 -5.11 -16.31 20.93
CA LEU A 154 -4.98 -17.04 22.20
C LEU A 154 -6.25 -17.81 22.60
N GLY A 155 -7.30 -17.77 21.78
CA GLY A 155 -8.56 -18.45 22.03
C GLY A 155 -9.46 -17.80 23.09
N ILE A 156 -9.12 -16.58 23.53
CA ILE A 156 -9.88 -15.81 24.53
C ILE A 156 -11.09 -15.14 23.90
N LEU A 157 -10.96 -14.71 22.64
CA LEU A 157 -12.00 -14.00 21.89
C LEU A 157 -12.32 -14.73 20.58
N PRO A 158 -13.60 -14.74 20.14
CA PRO A 158 -13.94 -15.19 18.82
C PRO A 158 -13.40 -14.19 17.79
N GLY A 159 -12.77 -14.68 16.74
CA GLY A 159 -12.29 -13.81 15.67
C GLY A 159 -11.60 -14.59 14.59
N GLY A 160 -11.44 -13.91 13.46
CA GLY A 160 -10.93 -14.53 12.24
C GLY A 160 -11.93 -15.49 11.60
N GLY A 161 -11.65 -15.89 10.39
CA GLY A 161 -12.46 -16.82 9.63
C GLY A 161 -11.67 -17.37 8.46
N MET A 162 -12.33 -18.23 7.68
CA MET A 162 -11.77 -18.83 6.47
C MET A 162 -12.49 -18.32 5.22
N ALA A 163 -13.39 -17.31 5.36
CA ALA A 163 -14.15 -16.81 4.23
C ALA A 163 -13.22 -16.09 3.22
N VAL A 164 -13.46 -16.33 1.94
CA VAL A 164 -12.73 -15.69 0.83
C VAL A 164 -13.48 -14.50 0.23
N GLY A 165 -14.61 -14.11 0.85
CA GLY A 165 -15.43 -12.96 0.43
C GLY A 165 -16.54 -12.63 1.40
N LEU A 166 -17.15 -11.48 1.21
CA LEU A 166 -18.21 -10.91 2.03
C LEU A 166 -19.49 -10.70 1.22
N VAL A 167 -20.62 -10.65 1.93
CA VAL A 167 -21.95 -10.34 1.38
C VAL A 167 -22.74 -9.48 2.36
N GLY A 168 -23.77 -8.79 1.85
CA GLY A 168 -24.69 -8.00 2.67
C GLY A 168 -24.00 -6.91 3.49
N THR A 169 -24.42 -6.71 4.73
CA THR A 169 -23.94 -5.64 5.62
C THR A 169 -22.44 -5.68 5.85
N LYS A 170 -21.84 -6.88 5.94
CA LYS A 170 -20.38 -7.01 6.10
C LYS A 170 -19.60 -6.41 4.90
N LEU A 171 -20.11 -6.62 3.67
CA LEU A 171 -19.50 -6.03 2.49
C LEU A 171 -19.62 -4.50 2.50
N VAL A 172 -20.78 -3.97 2.90
CA VAL A 172 -20.99 -2.52 3.01
C VAL A 172 -20.00 -1.90 4.01
N ILE A 173 -19.86 -2.51 5.20
CA ILE A 173 -18.90 -2.07 6.21
C ILE A 173 -17.47 -2.11 5.64
N ALA A 174 -17.07 -3.20 4.97
CA ALA A 174 -15.77 -3.32 4.35
C ALA A 174 -15.50 -2.22 3.31
N CYS A 175 -16.51 -1.88 2.49
CA CYS A 175 -16.43 -0.82 1.50
C CYS A 175 -16.25 0.56 2.14
N ILE A 176 -17.02 0.88 3.19
CA ILE A 176 -16.90 2.14 3.94
C ILE A 176 -15.50 2.24 4.57
N CYS A 177 -15.04 1.17 5.22
CA CYS A 177 -13.71 1.14 5.79
C CYS A 177 -12.63 1.34 4.72
N ASN A 178 -12.73 0.65 3.57
CA ASN A 178 -11.73 0.79 2.51
C ASN A 178 -11.77 2.18 1.84
N PHE A 179 -12.93 2.86 1.81
CA PHE A 179 -13.01 4.27 1.44
C PHE A 179 -12.20 5.15 2.39
N ILE A 180 -12.32 4.94 3.71
CA ILE A 180 -11.56 5.67 4.72
C ILE A 180 -10.06 5.39 4.55
N LEU A 181 -9.67 4.13 4.31
CA LEU A 181 -8.27 3.76 4.08
C LEU A 181 -7.70 4.42 2.82
N GLY A 182 -8.48 4.47 1.73
CA GLY A 182 -8.10 5.22 0.53
C GLY A 182 -7.93 6.72 0.79
N PHE A 183 -8.83 7.31 1.58
CA PHE A 183 -8.74 8.70 1.99
C PHE A 183 -7.45 8.97 2.79
N THR A 184 -7.11 8.12 3.76
CA THR A 184 -5.93 8.31 4.62
C THR A 184 -4.61 8.03 3.91
N LEU A 185 -4.60 7.17 2.89
CA LEU A 185 -3.40 6.86 2.12
C LEU A 185 -2.80 8.09 1.42
N CYS A 186 -3.63 9.08 1.04
CA CYS A 186 -3.17 10.32 0.43
C CYS A 186 -2.28 11.16 1.37
N PHE A 187 -2.47 11.00 2.68
CA PHE A 187 -1.66 11.67 3.71
C PHE A 187 -0.37 10.92 4.06
N GLY A 188 -0.03 9.88 3.31
CA GLY A 188 1.16 9.06 3.59
C GLY A 188 0.95 8.02 4.68
N ILE A 189 -0.31 7.71 5.03
CA ILE A 189 -0.65 6.72 6.04
C ILE A 189 -0.95 5.40 5.36
N GLY A 190 -0.15 4.36 5.65
CA GLY A 190 -0.28 3.04 5.07
C GLY A 190 -1.64 2.40 5.39
N ASN A 191 -2.21 1.71 4.41
CA ASN A 191 -3.52 1.06 4.52
C ASN A 191 -3.42 -0.45 4.84
N TYR A 192 -2.24 -1.03 4.91
CA TYR A 192 -2.07 -2.49 4.97
C TYR A 192 -2.52 -3.06 6.31
N ALA A 193 -1.94 -2.61 7.41
CA ALA A 193 -2.31 -3.07 8.73
C ALA A 193 -3.80 -2.84 9.06
N PRO A 194 -4.40 -1.65 8.79
CA PRO A 194 -5.84 -1.48 8.98
C PRO A 194 -6.67 -2.39 8.09
N CYS A 195 -6.29 -2.64 6.84
CA CYS A 195 -7.01 -3.54 5.95
C CYS A 195 -6.99 -4.99 6.48
N MET A 196 -5.84 -5.45 6.99
CA MET A 196 -5.73 -6.76 7.62
C MET A 196 -6.66 -6.91 8.81
N CYS A 197 -6.76 -5.89 9.69
CA CYS A 197 -7.70 -5.87 10.80
C CYS A 197 -9.15 -5.97 10.33
N ILE A 198 -9.55 -5.16 9.34
CA ILE A 198 -10.92 -5.14 8.80
C ILE A 198 -11.29 -6.51 8.23
N VAL A 199 -10.42 -7.08 7.40
CA VAL A 199 -10.62 -8.41 6.80
C VAL A 199 -10.79 -9.47 7.87
N TYR A 200 -9.92 -9.47 8.89
CA TYR A 200 -9.93 -10.40 9.99
C TYR A 200 -11.23 -10.32 10.83
N PHE A 201 -11.63 -9.12 11.26
CA PHE A 201 -12.82 -8.93 12.10
C PHE A 201 -14.13 -9.16 11.35
N LEU A 202 -14.15 -9.02 10.04
CA LEU A 202 -15.31 -9.36 9.22
C LEU A 202 -15.43 -10.88 8.97
N GLY A 203 -14.46 -11.69 9.43
CA GLY A 203 -14.48 -13.15 9.38
C GLY A 203 -13.91 -13.74 8.09
N MET A 204 -13.08 -12.98 7.37
CA MET A 204 -12.33 -13.50 6.23
C MET A 204 -11.00 -14.12 6.68
N SER A 205 -10.41 -14.94 5.81
CA SER A 205 -9.05 -15.42 5.99
C SER A 205 -8.05 -14.24 5.93
N PRO A 206 -7.06 -14.17 6.84
CA PRO A 206 -6.03 -13.13 6.81
C PRO A 206 -5.30 -13.01 5.48
N LEU A 207 -5.13 -14.13 4.75
CA LEU A 207 -4.53 -14.14 3.41
C LEU A 207 -5.30 -13.29 2.40
N VAL A 208 -6.63 -13.20 2.53
CA VAL A 208 -7.48 -12.41 1.62
C VAL A 208 -7.23 -10.91 1.73
N ALA A 209 -6.64 -10.45 2.83
CA ALA A 209 -6.23 -9.06 2.98
C ALA A 209 -5.20 -8.64 1.92
N PHE A 210 -4.25 -9.54 1.55
CA PHE A 210 -3.19 -9.22 0.60
C PHE A 210 -3.70 -8.76 -0.76
N PRO A 211 -4.51 -9.52 -1.51
CA PRO A 211 -5.04 -9.04 -2.78
C PRO A 211 -5.90 -7.77 -2.64
N ILE A 212 -6.63 -7.59 -1.53
CA ILE A 212 -7.47 -6.41 -1.32
C ILE A 212 -6.61 -5.16 -1.10
N MET A 213 -5.65 -5.21 -0.14
CA MET A 213 -4.82 -4.05 0.19
C MET A 213 -3.87 -3.69 -0.95
N MET A 214 -3.29 -4.69 -1.63
CA MET A 214 -2.37 -4.46 -2.73
C MET A 214 -3.07 -3.95 -3.99
N CYS A 215 -4.25 -4.47 -4.35
CA CYS A 215 -5.03 -3.90 -5.44
C CYS A 215 -5.53 -2.49 -5.13
N SER A 216 -5.91 -2.21 -3.88
CA SER A 216 -6.27 -0.85 -3.46
C SER A 216 -5.06 0.09 -3.56
N GLY A 217 -3.92 -0.31 -3.00
CA GLY A 217 -2.66 0.43 -3.08
C GLY A 217 -2.21 0.67 -4.52
N ALA A 218 -2.28 -0.37 -5.38
CA ALA A 218 -1.92 -0.33 -6.79
C ALA A 218 -2.74 0.67 -7.63
N MET A 219 -3.93 1.00 -7.19
CA MET A 219 -4.77 2.00 -7.86
C MET A 219 -4.62 3.39 -7.22
N VAL A 220 -4.47 3.46 -5.91
CA VAL A 220 -4.42 4.72 -5.14
C VAL A 220 -3.06 5.40 -5.22
N SER A 221 -1.96 4.68 -4.89
CA SER A 221 -0.62 5.27 -4.83
C SER A 221 -0.14 5.83 -6.17
N PRO A 222 -0.29 5.11 -7.31
CA PRO A 222 0.09 5.69 -8.60
C PRO A 222 -0.76 6.90 -8.99
N THR A 223 -2.06 6.88 -8.69
CA THR A 223 -2.95 8.02 -8.96
C THR A 223 -2.49 9.27 -8.19
N THR A 224 -2.25 9.12 -6.88
CA THR A 224 -1.72 10.19 -6.02
C THR A 224 -0.34 10.64 -6.48
N GLY A 225 0.54 9.69 -6.83
CA GLY A 225 1.88 9.95 -7.35
C GLY A 225 1.85 10.80 -8.63
N ILE A 226 1.01 10.44 -9.60
CA ILE A 226 0.86 11.21 -10.86
C ILE A 226 0.36 12.63 -10.59
N LEU A 227 -0.58 12.81 -9.67
CA LEU A 227 -1.07 14.14 -9.31
C LEU A 227 0.05 15.01 -8.69
N ASN A 228 0.86 14.43 -7.81
CA ASN A 228 2.01 15.11 -7.22
C ASN A 228 3.14 15.39 -8.23
N ILE A 229 3.39 14.48 -9.19
CA ILE A 229 4.32 14.71 -10.29
C ILE A 229 3.87 15.93 -11.12
N LYS A 230 2.59 16.00 -11.47
CA LYS A 230 2.02 17.14 -12.22
C LYS A 230 2.09 18.46 -11.44
N ALA A 231 1.96 18.40 -10.12
CA ALA A 231 2.09 19.55 -9.23
C ALA A 231 3.55 19.96 -8.96
N GLY A 232 4.53 19.15 -9.36
CA GLY A 232 5.96 19.38 -9.05
C GLY A 232 6.36 19.04 -7.62
N ASN A 233 5.48 18.40 -6.84
CA ASN A 233 5.70 18.08 -5.43
C ASN A 233 6.34 16.69 -5.25
N VAL A 234 7.44 16.44 -5.96
CA VAL A 234 8.17 15.16 -5.92
C VAL A 234 9.67 15.35 -6.08
N ASN A 235 10.46 14.38 -5.60
CA ASN A 235 11.86 14.21 -5.97
C ASN A 235 11.97 13.09 -7.02
N ARG A 236 12.28 13.46 -8.25
CA ARG A 236 12.26 12.56 -9.41
C ARG A 236 13.34 11.48 -9.37
N ASN A 237 14.53 11.84 -8.89
CA ASN A 237 15.62 10.89 -8.77
C ASN A 237 15.33 9.82 -7.72
N ALA A 238 14.71 10.20 -6.60
CA ALA A 238 14.26 9.27 -5.56
C ALA A 238 13.20 8.29 -6.09
N ILE A 239 12.22 8.77 -6.88
CA ILE A 239 11.19 7.94 -7.50
C ILE A 239 11.82 6.81 -8.32
N MET A 240 12.78 7.13 -9.19
CA MET A 240 13.43 6.14 -10.07
C MET A 240 14.18 5.07 -9.27
N GLY A 241 14.92 5.49 -8.24
CA GLY A 241 15.61 4.58 -7.34
C GLY A 241 14.65 3.65 -6.59
N MET A 242 13.63 4.22 -5.97
CA MET A 242 12.62 3.47 -5.24
C MET A 242 11.85 2.48 -6.12
N ALA A 243 11.42 2.90 -7.30
CA ALA A 243 10.67 2.03 -8.21
C ALA A 243 11.52 0.84 -8.68
N ALA A 244 12.76 1.07 -9.10
CA ALA A 244 13.63 0.01 -9.59
C ALA A 244 14.06 -0.96 -8.48
N GLY A 245 14.48 -0.46 -7.32
CA GLY A 245 14.80 -1.30 -6.16
C GLY A 245 13.57 -2.06 -5.66
N GLY A 246 12.41 -1.38 -5.63
CA GLY A 246 11.16 -1.92 -5.13
C GLY A 246 10.66 -3.13 -5.91
N VAL A 247 10.72 -3.12 -7.25
CA VAL A 247 10.32 -4.27 -8.07
C VAL A 247 11.12 -5.53 -7.72
N ILE A 248 12.43 -5.38 -7.47
CA ILE A 248 13.30 -6.50 -7.07
C ILE A 248 12.92 -6.98 -5.67
N GLY A 249 12.70 -6.07 -4.72
CA GLY A 249 12.29 -6.38 -3.36
C GLY A 249 10.97 -7.15 -3.32
N VAL A 250 9.97 -6.70 -4.06
CA VAL A 250 8.66 -7.36 -4.20
C VAL A 250 8.80 -8.78 -4.76
N ALA A 251 9.56 -8.96 -5.84
CA ALA A 251 9.73 -10.27 -6.47
C ALA A 251 10.24 -11.32 -5.48
N ILE A 252 11.21 -10.94 -4.65
CA ILE A 252 11.80 -11.83 -3.63
C ILE A 252 10.81 -12.06 -2.49
N ALA A 253 10.17 -11.01 -1.98
CA ALA A 253 9.22 -11.10 -0.86
C ALA A 253 8.01 -11.98 -1.18
N VAL A 254 7.41 -11.83 -2.37
CA VAL A 254 6.24 -12.63 -2.77
C VAL A 254 6.56 -14.12 -2.84
N TYR A 255 7.77 -14.47 -3.28
CA TYR A 255 8.21 -15.86 -3.26
C TYR A 255 8.25 -16.43 -1.83
N ILE A 256 8.72 -15.62 -0.87
CA ILE A 256 8.77 -16.01 0.55
C ILE A 256 7.35 -16.12 1.12
N VAL A 257 6.48 -15.11 0.91
CA VAL A 257 5.10 -15.10 1.45
C VAL A 257 4.29 -16.29 0.96
N LYS A 258 4.42 -16.65 -0.31
CA LYS A 258 3.73 -17.83 -0.89
C LYS A 258 4.09 -19.14 -0.21
N SER A 259 5.27 -19.25 0.37
CA SER A 259 5.76 -20.45 1.06
C SER A 259 5.47 -20.45 2.56
N MET A 260 4.95 -19.34 3.13
CA MET A 260 4.70 -19.23 4.56
C MET A 260 3.45 -20.00 5.01
N PRO A 261 3.54 -20.76 6.12
CA PRO A 261 2.36 -21.33 6.78
C PRO A 261 1.41 -20.21 7.27
N THR A 262 0.10 -20.45 7.18
CA THR A 262 -0.92 -19.48 7.61
C THR A 262 -0.75 -19.02 9.07
N SER A 263 -0.26 -19.91 9.96
CA SER A 263 0.01 -19.58 11.36
C SER A 263 1.12 -18.52 11.52
N VAL A 264 2.18 -18.63 10.72
CA VAL A 264 3.29 -17.66 10.71
C VAL A 264 2.79 -16.32 10.20
N LEU A 265 1.99 -16.33 9.14
CA LEU A 265 1.40 -15.12 8.58
C LEU A 265 0.50 -14.39 9.60
N GLN A 266 -0.32 -15.14 10.37
CA GLN A 266 -1.14 -14.54 11.43
C GLN A 266 -0.30 -13.85 12.51
N TRP A 267 0.83 -14.45 12.93
CA TRP A 267 1.74 -13.81 13.90
C TRP A 267 2.39 -12.56 13.30
N LEU A 268 2.76 -12.62 12.03
CA LEU A 268 3.30 -11.45 11.32
C LEU A 268 2.28 -10.31 11.29
N VAL A 269 1.01 -10.60 10.97
CA VAL A 269 -0.07 -9.59 11.00
C VAL A 269 -0.21 -8.96 12.38
N ILE A 270 -0.23 -9.76 13.46
CA ILE A 270 -0.34 -9.25 14.84
C ILE A 270 0.85 -8.35 15.19
N ALA A 271 2.06 -8.71 14.75
CA ALA A 271 3.27 -7.93 15.02
C ALA A 271 3.33 -6.60 14.25
N VAL A 272 2.68 -6.54 13.08
CA VAL A 272 2.66 -5.36 12.19
C VAL A 272 1.57 -4.36 12.58
N VAL A 273 0.42 -4.86 13.07
CA VAL A 273 -0.70 -4.03 13.53
C VAL A 273 -0.40 -3.40 14.87
#